data_921333516940f2a3717d1ba3ecbb7750
#
_entry.id   921333516940f2a3717d1ba3ecbb7750
#
_cell.length_a   1.000
_cell.length_b   1.000
_cell.length_c   1.000
_cell.angle_alpha   90.00
_cell.angle_beta   90.00
_cell.angle_gamma   90.00
#
_symmetry.space_group_name_H-M   'P 1'
#
loop_
_entity.id
_entity.type
_entity.pdbx_description
1 polymer ?
#
loop_
_entity_poly.entity_id
_entity_poly.type
_entity_poly.pdbx_seq_one_letter_code
_entity_poly.pdbx_strand_id
1 'polypeptide(L)'
;MMMRCLIEGGLDAAYDDHQEPLNVQFGDGDYLPNGDGFFALQEDFRDPAFYAKYEGRLVKVPWRELLTLPAGNYRVVFMLRDPAEISASMERFMPGWGGERVLAETCYLGAVNTLLAQLRARGDMEVSTLDYASVVGNPAKQLASLGWPIDAAKAASVVDESLHRFRLETK
;
A
#
# COMPACT_ATOMS: atom_id res chain seq x y z
N MET A 1 4.57 5.47 1.18
CA MET A 1 4.34 6.43 0.07
C MET A 1 2.84 6.67 -0.15
N MET A 2 2.01 5.74 -0.63
CA MET A 2 0.60 6.00 -1.01
C MET A 2 -0.24 6.61 0.12
N MET A 3 -0.18 6.07 1.33
CA MET A 3 -0.88 6.65 2.49
C MET A 3 -0.54 8.13 2.68
N ARG A 4 0.76 8.48 2.63
CA ARG A 4 1.20 9.89 2.76
C ARG A 4 0.65 10.77 1.64
N CYS A 5 0.67 10.28 0.39
CA CYS A 5 0.11 11.02 -0.73
C CYS A 5 -1.39 11.33 -0.51
N LEU A 6 -2.15 10.33 -0.08
CA LEU A 6 -3.58 10.48 0.11
C LEU A 6 -3.92 11.40 1.31
N ILE A 7 -3.13 11.32 2.38
CA ILE A 7 -3.26 12.22 3.55
C ILE A 7 -2.93 13.65 3.15
N GLU A 8 -1.81 13.88 2.48
CA GLU A 8 -1.43 15.21 2.02
C GLU A 8 -2.43 15.77 1.01
N GLY A 9 -3.04 14.89 0.22
CA GLY A 9 -4.16 15.22 -0.66
C GLY A 9 -5.45 15.58 0.04
N GLY A 10 -5.52 15.47 1.37
CA GLY A 10 -6.64 15.93 2.20
C GLY A 10 -7.55 14.84 2.75
N LEU A 11 -7.19 13.56 2.64
CA LEU A 11 -7.97 12.48 3.26
C LEU A 11 -7.58 12.28 4.72
N ASP A 12 -8.57 12.09 5.58
CA ASP A 12 -8.36 11.71 6.97
C ASP A 12 -7.97 10.22 7.07
N ALA A 13 -6.95 9.92 7.87
CA ALA A 13 -6.46 8.56 8.04
C ALA A 13 -6.73 8.01 9.44
N ALA A 14 -6.97 6.72 9.51
CA ALA A 14 -6.98 6.01 10.76
C ALA A 14 -5.53 5.69 11.19
N TYR A 15 -5.22 6.00 12.43
CA TYR A 15 -3.94 5.70 13.08
C TYR A 15 -4.19 4.77 14.26
N ASP A 16 -3.22 3.93 14.53
CA ASP A 16 -3.12 3.24 15.81
C ASP A 16 -2.19 4.07 16.72
N ASP A 17 -2.77 4.74 17.72
CA ASP A 17 -2.04 5.61 18.65
C ASP A 17 -1.04 4.83 19.54
N HIS A 18 -1.10 3.49 19.53
CA HIS A 18 -0.25 2.62 20.34
C HIS A 18 0.95 2.05 19.59
N GLN A 19 1.09 2.32 18.30
CA GLN A 19 2.27 1.88 17.56
C GLN A 19 3.46 2.80 17.85
N GLU A 20 4.34 2.35 18.73
CA GLU A 20 5.72 2.81 18.67
C GLU A 20 6.26 2.58 17.26
N PRO A 21 6.97 3.57 16.67
CA PRO A 21 7.50 3.39 15.33
C PRO A 21 8.38 2.13 15.32
N LEU A 22 7.98 1.13 14.56
CA LEU A 22 8.77 -0.09 14.30
C LEU A 22 10.19 0.21 13.79
N ASN A 23 10.45 1.45 13.45
CA ASN A 23 11.72 2.03 13.10
C ASN A 23 12.84 1.78 14.10
N VAL A 24 12.51 1.54 15.37
CA VAL A 24 13.50 1.29 16.43
C VAL A 24 13.97 -0.17 16.45
N GLN A 25 13.20 -1.09 15.92
CA GLN A 25 13.49 -2.53 16.03
C GLN A 25 14.25 -3.13 14.83
N PHE A 26 14.24 -2.49 13.65
CA PHE A 26 14.73 -3.09 12.42
C PHE A 26 15.73 -2.23 11.64
N GLY A 27 16.21 -1.14 12.22
CA GLY A 27 17.06 -0.22 11.49
C GLY A 27 18.55 -0.46 11.71
N ASP A 28 19.29 -0.68 10.64
CA ASP A 28 20.72 -0.36 10.57
C ASP A 28 20.94 1.14 10.29
N GLY A 29 20.00 1.99 10.68
CA GLY A 29 20.02 3.44 10.56
C GLY A 29 19.74 4.01 9.16
N ASP A 30 19.98 3.23 8.09
CA ASP A 30 19.92 3.71 6.71
C ASP A 30 18.64 3.30 5.96
N TYR A 31 17.88 2.36 6.48
CA TYR A 31 16.67 1.86 5.85
C TYR A 31 15.46 1.96 6.76
N LEU A 32 14.74 3.05 6.64
CA LEU A 32 13.42 3.22 7.25
C LEU A 32 12.36 2.93 6.18
N PRO A 33 11.65 1.80 6.24
CA PRO A 33 10.65 1.45 5.23
C PRO A 33 9.46 2.43 5.22
N ASN A 34 9.20 3.11 6.34
CA ASN A 34 8.22 4.19 6.43
C ASN A 34 8.74 5.24 7.42
N GLY A 35 9.34 6.32 6.92
CA GLY A 35 9.90 7.39 7.76
C GLY A 35 8.91 8.12 8.67
N ASP A 36 7.59 7.92 8.54
CA ASP A 36 6.56 8.65 9.28
C ASP A 36 5.53 7.75 9.94
N GLY A 37 5.95 6.62 10.45
CA GLY A 37 5.08 5.73 11.17
C GLY A 37 4.39 4.68 10.30
N PHE A 38 3.98 3.65 10.96
CA PHE A 38 3.28 2.52 10.36
C PHE A 38 1.78 2.82 10.38
N PHE A 39 1.17 2.98 9.22
CA PHE A 39 -0.29 3.06 9.10
C PHE A 39 -0.95 1.67 9.20
N ALA A 40 -0.34 0.71 9.89
CA ALA A 40 -0.95 -0.58 10.09
C ALA A 40 -1.80 -0.52 11.37
N LEU A 41 -3.06 -0.87 11.27
CA LEU A 41 -3.92 -1.02 12.43
C LEU A 41 -3.71 -2.42 13.03
N GLN A 42 -3.66 -2.51 14.36
CA GLN A 42 -3.74 -3.78 15.09
C GLN A 42 -5.21 -4.14 15.32
N GLU A 43 -5.94 -4.32 14.24
CA GLU A 43 -7.38 -4.57 14.27
C GLU A 43 -7.70 -5.93 13.67
N ASP A 44 -8.79 -6.53 14.12
CA ASP A 44 -9.39 -7.64 13.41
C ASP A 44 -10.20 -7.11 12.22
N PHE A 45 -9.63 -7.22 11.03
CA PHE A 45 -10.28 -6.78 9.80
C PHE A 45 -11.58 -7.53 9.47
N ARG A 46 -11.90 -8.61 10.22
CA ARG A 46 -13.12 -9.40 10.09
C ARG A 46 -14.24 -8.92 11.01
N ASP A 47 -13.91 -8.02 11.94
CA ASP A 47 -14.91 -7.48 12.87
C ASP A 47 -16.04 -6.81 12.07
N PRO A 48 -17.30 -7.23 12.24
CA PRO A 48 -18.43 -6.59 11.60
C PRO A 48 -18.54 -5.08 11.86
N ALA A 49 -18.00 -4.60 12.99
CA ALA A 49 -17.98 -3.19 13.33
C ALA A 49 -16.88 -2.40 12.59
N PHE A 50 -15.93 -3.09 11.92
CA PHE A 50 -14.78 -2.46 11.27
C PHE A 50 -15.20 -1.36 10.29
N TYR A 51 -16.18 -1.64 9.42
CA TYR A 51 -16.64 -0.66 8.44
C TYR A 51 -17.17 0.60 9.12
N ALA A 52 -18.09 0.44 10.08
CA ALA A 52 -18.70 1.57 10.78
C ALA A 52 -17.68 2.37 11.60
N LYS A 53 -16.67 1.71 12.16
CA LYS A 53 -15.59 2.35 12.94
C LYS A 53 -14.71 3.25 12.09
N TYR A 54 -14.48 2.88 10.83
CA TYR A 54 -13.55 3.56 9.94
C TYR A 54 -14.21 4.19 8.71
N GLU A 55 -15.53 4.26 8.68
CA GLU A 55 -16.26 4.88 7.58
C GLU A 55 -15.78 6.32 7.32
N GLY A 56 -15.53 6.62 6.05
CA GLY A 56 -15.02 7.93 5.62
C GLY A 56 -13.53 8.17 5.88
N ARG A 57 -12.81 7.20 6.44
CA ARG A 57 -11.38 7.32 6.75
C ARG A 57 -10.52 6.44 5.84
N LEU A 58 -9.30 6.88 5.61
CA LEU A 58 -8.29 6.11 4.92
C LEU A 58 -7.68 5.07 5.86
N VAL A 59 -7.70 3.79 5.44
CA VAL A 59 -7.17 2.67 6.23
C VAL A 59 -6.18 1.89 5.38
N LYS A 60 -5.03 1.55 5.94
CA LYS A 60 -4.09 0.62 5.33
C LYS A 60 -4.45 -0.81 5.71
N VAL A 61 -4.85 -1.60 4.72
CA VAL A 61 -5.21 -3.01 4.89
C VAL A 61 -4.17 -3.89 4.19
N PRO A 62 -3.62 -4.93 4.84
CA PRO A 62 -2.81 -5.92 4.17
C PRO A 62 -3.59 -6.59 3.04
N TRP A 63 -2.96 -6.81 1.88
CA TRP A 63 -3.66 -7.30 0.69
C TRP A 63 -4.40 -8.64 0.91
N ARG A 64 -3.89 -9.48 1.81
CA ARG A 64 -4.50 -10.77 2.15
C ARG A 64 -5.80 -10.64 2.95
N GLU A 65 -5.96 -9.53 3.65
CA GLU A 65 -7.14 -9.27 4.50
C GLU A 65 -8.25 -8.55 3.73
N LEU A 66 -7.99 -8.06 2.52
CA LEU A 66 -9.01 -7.32 1.75
C LEU A 66 -10.29 -8.12 1.49
N LEU A 67 -10.17 -9.44 1.29
CA LEU A 67 -11.35 -10.30 1.07
C LEU A 67 -12.11 -10.61 2.36
N THR A 68 -11.50 -10.42 3.52
CA THR A 68 -12.10 -10.69 4.83
C THR A 68 -12.85 -9.51 5.41
N LEU A 69 -12.70 -8.32 4.79
CA LEU A 69 -13.42 -7.13 5.22
C LEU A 69 -14.93 -7.38 5.22
N PRO A 70 -15.67 -6.90 6.25
CA PRO A 70 -17.12 -6.98 6.31
C PRO A 70 -17.78 -6.29 5.11
N ALA A 71 -19.07 -6.49 4.90
CA ALA A 71 -19.81 -5.75 3.89
C ALA A 71 -19.76 -4.25 4.16
N GLY A 72 -19.55 -3.45 3.11
CA GLY A 72 -19.40 -2.00 3.24
C GLY A 72 -19.40 -1.31 1.87
N ASN A 73 -19.01 -0.07 1.83
CA ASN A 73 -18.83 0.68 0.58
C ASN A 73 -17.37 1.18 0.54
N TYR A 74 -16.50 0.39 -0.08
CA TYR A 74 -15.06 0.64 -0.06
C TYR A 74 -14.55 1.20 -1.38
N ARG A 75 -13.66 2.19 -1.28
CA ARG A 75 -12.76 2.58 -2.36
C ARG A 75 -11.37 2.03 -2.07
N VAL A 76 -10.86 1.19 -2.94
CA VAL A 76 -9.58 0.50 -2.75
C VAL A 76 -8.58 1.01 -3.77
N VAL A 77 -7.41 1.47 -3.31
CA VAL A 77 -6.22 1.66 -4.15
C VAL A 77 -5.27 0.51 -3.90
N PHE A 78 -5.06 -0.31 -4.91
CA PHE A 78 -4.13 -1.42 -4.86
C PHE A 78 -2.83 -1.04 -5.58
N MET A 79 -1.73 -1.00 -4.82
CA MET A 79 -0.42 -0.68 -5.39
C MET A 79 0.23 -1.92 -5.97
N LEU A 80 0.49 -1.89 -7.27
CA LEU A 80 1.28 -2.90 -7.96
C LEU A 80 2.75 -2.51 -7.94
N ARG A 81 3.63 -3.48 -7.80
CA ARG A 81 5.07 -3.30 -7.89
C ARG A 81 5.69 -4.54 -8.49
N ASP A 82 6.82 -4.36 -9.18
CA ASP A 82 7.60 -5.47 -9.71
C ASP A 82 7.98 -6.46 -8.60
N PRO A 83 7.70 -7.77 -8.77
CA PRO A 83 7.99 -8.79 -7.76
C PRO A 83 9.47 -8.86 -7.37
N ALA A 84 10.38 -8.63 -8.31
CA ALA A 84 11.81 -8.66 -8.03
C ALA A 84 12.23 -7.44 -7.18
N GLU A 85 11.61 -6.27 -7.40
CA GLU A 85 11.80 -5.10 -6.52
C GLU A 85 11.24 -5.33 -5.12
N ILE A 86 10.08 -6.01 -5.02
CA ILE A 86 9.51 -6.40 -3.72
C ILE A 86 10.48 -7.32 -3.00
N SER A 87 11.01 -8.33 -3.70
CA SER A 87 11.98 -9.28 -3.16
C SER A 87 13.23 -8.59 -2.63
N ALA A 88 13.84 -7.74 -3.45
CA ALA A 88 15.03 -7.00 -3.07
C ALA A 88 14.79 -6.10 -1.85
N SER A 89 13.62 -5.46 -1.79
CA SER A 89 13.22 -4.64 -0.65
C SER A 89 13.01 -5.47 0.62
N MET A 90 12.39 -6.65 0.50
CA MET A 90 12.16 -7.56 1.63
C MET A 90 13.47 -8.14 2.16
N GLU A 91 14.38 -8.54 1.27
CA GLU A 91 15.69 -9.06 1.66
C GLU A 91 16.50 -8.02 2.43
N ARG A 92 16.44 -6.75 2.01
CA ARG A 92 17.12 -5.66 2.72
C ARG A 92 16.51 -5.40 4.11
N PHE A 93 15.20 -5.51 4.22
CA PHE A 93 14.47 -5.24 5.47
C PHE A 93 14.53 -6.41 6.45
N MET A 94 14.46 -7.63 5.95
CA MET A 94 14.49 -8.88 6.72
C MET A 94 15.42 -9.87 6.00
N PRO A 95 16.74 -9.81 6.25
CA PRO A 95 17.70 -10.71 5.61
C PRO A 95 17.33 -12.19 5.78
N GLY A 96 17.38 -12.95 4.71
CA GLY A 96 16.97 -14.35 4.66
C GLY A 96 15.47 -14.59 4.42
N TRP A 97 14.66 -13.53 4.31
CA TRP A 97 13.23 -13.65 4.01
C TRP A 97 12.91 -13.46 2.53
N GLY A 98 13.78 -12.78 1.78
CA GLY A 98 13.54 -12.43 0.37
C GLY A 98 13.95 -13.50 -0.64
N GLY A 99 15.00 -14.27 -0.36
CA GLY A 99 15.69 -15.07 -1.38
C GLY A 99 14.93 -16.29 -1.89
N GLU A 100 14.20 -17.01 -1.04
CA GLU A 100 13.51 -18.25 -1.45
C GLU A 100 11.97 -18.16 -1.42
N ARG A 101 11.43 -17.09 -0.86
CA ARG A 101 9.99 -16.93 -0.59
C ARG A 101 9.26 -15.95 -1.47
N VAL A 102 9.94 -15.23 -2.32
CA VAL A 102 9.23 -14.62 -3.42
C VAL A 102 8.77 -15.77 -4.28
N LEU A 103 7.53 -16.12 -4.04
CA LEU A 103 6.72 -16.90 -4.95
C LEU A 103 7.25 -16.61 -6.35
N ALA A 104 7.63 -17.65 -7.08
CA ALA A 104 8.03 -17.47 -8.46
C ALA A 104 7.15 -16.37 -9.03
N GLU A 105 7.74 -15.40 -9.68
CA GLU A 105 7.09 -14.17 -10.18
C GLU A 105 5.68 -14.43 -10.72
N THR A 106 5.55 -15.54 -11.46
CA THR A 106 4.31 -16.05 -12.01
C THR A 106 3.25 -16.37 -10.92
N CYS A 107 3.68 -16.92 -9.77
CA CYS A 107 2.75 -17.24 -8.68
C CYS A 107 2.26 -15.98 -7.97
N TYR A 108 3.13 -14.99 -7.77
CA TYR A 108 2.75 -13.71 -7.19
C TYR A 108 1.74 -12.98 -8.08
N LEU A 109 2.06 -12.83 -9.38
CA LEU A 109 1.19 -12.17 -10.34
C LEU A 109 -0.14 -12.92 -10.48
N GLY A 110 -0.13 -14.26 -10.48
CA GLY A 110 -1.33 -15.08 -10.50
C GLY A 110 -2.21 -14.85 -9.27
N ALA A 111 -1.60 -14.82 -8.07
CA ALA A 111 -2.30 -14.57 -6.82
C ALA A 111 -2.91 -13.16 -6.78
N VAL A 112 -2.15 -12.14 -7.20
CA VAL A 112 -2.64 -10.75 -7.26
C VAL A 112 -3.78 -10.60 -8.25
N ASN A 113 -3.66 -11.17 -9.45
CA ASN A 113 -4.72 -11.11 -10.46
C ASN A 113 -6.01 -11.80 -9.98
N THR A 114 -5.88 -12.95 -9.32
CA THR A 114 -7.01 -13.67 -8.73
C THR A 114 -7.68 -12.83 -7.65
N LEU A 115 -6.90 -12.24 -6.75
CA LEU A 115 -7.41 -11.35 -5.71
C LEU A 115 -8.15 -10.15 -6.31
N LEU A 116 -7.55 -9.45 -7.27
CA LEU A 116 -8.15 -8.27 -7.90
C LEU A 116 -9.47 -8.63 -8.60
N ALA A 117 -9.53 -9.80 -9.24
CA ALA A 117 -10.78 -10.30 -9.84
C ALA A 117 -11.86 -10.54 -8.78
N GLN A 118 -11.51 -11.16 -7.66
CA GLN A 118 -12.44 -11.41 -6.55
C GLN A 118 -12.90 -10.10 -5.88
N LEU A 119 -12.00 -9.15 -5.65
CA LEU A 119 -12.35 -7.83 -5.10
C LEU A 119 -13.32 -7.07 -6.00
N ARG A 120 -13.06 -7.08 -7.32
CA ARG A 120 -13.94 -6.42 -8.30
C ARG A 120 -15.31 -7.13 -8.44
N ALA A 121 -15.35 -8.43 -8.15
CA ALA A 121 -16.61 -9.18 -8.13
C ALA A 121 -17.46 -8.89 -6.88
N ARG A 122 -16.87 -8.34 -5.82
CA ARG A 122 -17.61 -7.80 -4.68
C ARG A 122 -18.30 -6.52 -5.10
N GLY A 123 -19.62 -6.49 -5.07
CA GLY A 123 -20.40 -5.30 -5.48
C GLY A 123 -20.27 -4.10 -4.52
N ASP A 124 -19.55 -4.25 -3.42
CA ASP A 124 -19.31 -3.26 -2.37
C ASP A 124 -17.89 -2.66 -2.40
N MET A 125 -17.09 -2.94 -3.46
CA MET A 125 -15.72 -2.43 -3.61
C MET A 125 -15.48 -1.79 -4.97
N GLU A 126 -15.06 -0.53 -4.97
CA GLU A 126 -14.50 0.16 -6.13
C GLU A 126 -12.97 0.01 -6.09
N VAL A 127 -12.40 -0.79 -7.01
CA VAL A 127 -10.97 -1.15 -6.98
C VAL A 127 -10.20 -0.45 -8.09
N SER A 128 -9.32 0.46 -7.72
CA SER A 128 -8.32 1.10 -8.58
C SER A 128 -6.95 0.45 -8.38
N THR A 129 -6.21 0.28 -9.45
CA THR A 129 -4.82 -0.22 -9.40
C THR A 129 -3.87 0.86 -9.85
N LEU A 130 -2.80 1.08 -9.12
CA LEU A 130 -1.70 1.98 -9.52
C LEU A 130 -0.39 1.20 -9.51
N ASP A 131 0.41 1.41 -10.53
CA ASP A 131 1.77 0.89 -10.60
C ASP A 131 2.74 1.81 -9.84
N TYR A 132 3.60 1.23 -9.02
CA TYR A 132 4.51 1.99 -8.15
C TYR A 132 5.48 2.87 -8.95
N ALA A 133 6.10 2.33 -9.99
CA ALA A 133 7.05 3.07 -10.82
C ALA A 133 6.35 4.22 -11.57
N SER A 134 5.13 3.97 -12.05
CA SER A 134 4.30 4.99 -12.70
C SER A 134 3.91 6.12 -11.75
N VAL A 135 3.61 5.80 -10.48
CA VAL A 135 3.33 6.83 -9.46
C VAL A 135 4.56 7.65 -9.17
N VAL A 136 5.74 7.02 -9.05
CA VAL A 136 6.99 7.75 -8.84
C VAL A 136 7.33 8.64 -10.04
N GLY A 137 7.18 8.14 -11.26
CA GLY A 137 7.54 8.88 -12.47
C GLY A 137 6.57 10.03 -12.86
N ASN A 138 5.29 9.90 -12.50
CA ASN A 138 4.28 10.93 -12.80
C ASN A 138 3.18 10.97 -11.72
N PRO A 139 3.53 11.39 -10.48
CA PRO A 139 2.64 11.25 -9.33
C PRO A 139 1.32 12.00 -9.51
N ALA A 140 1.35 13.25 -9.95
CA ALA A 140 0.14 14.07 -10.06
C ALA A 140 -0.88 13.46 -11.04
N LYS A 141 -0.42 12.96 -12.20
CA LYS A 141 -1.29 12.31 -13.18
C LYS A 141 -1.88 11.01 -12.63
N GLN A 142 -1.06 10.17 -11.97
CA GLN A 142 -1.51 8.90 -11.44
C GLN A 142 -2.51 9.08 -10.30
N LEU A 143 -2.27 10.03 -9.41
CA LEU A 143 -3.16 10.32 -8.29
C LEU A 143 -4.48 10.95 -8.77
N ALA A 144 -4.42 11.86 -9.76
CA ALA A 144 -5.63 12.42 -10.38
C ALA A 144 -6.50 11.36 -11.07
N SER A 145 -5.89 10.29 -11.60
CA SER A 145 -6.63 9.21 -12.28
C SER A 145 -7.51 8.38 -11.35
N LEU A 146 -7.31 8.47 -10.03
CA LEU A 146 -8.19 7.83 -9.04
C LEU A 146 -9.61 8.40 -9.04
N GLY A 147 -9.80 9.66 -9.45
CA GLY A 147 -11.10 10.32 -9.37
C GLY A 147 -11.59 10.54 -7.93
N TRP A 148 -10.69 10.47 -6.96
CA TRP A 148 -11.01 10.67 -5.54
C TRP A 148 -11.01 12.17 -5.21
N PRO A 149 -11.72 12.59 -4.14
CA PRO A 149 -11.78 14.00 -3.72
C PRO A 149 -10.47 14.43 -3.04
N ILE A 150 -9.35 14.36 -3.76
CA ILE A 150 -8.03 14.73 -3.29
C ILE A 150 -7.43 15.86 -4.12
N ASP A 151 -6.60 16.69 -3.48
CA ASP A 151 -5.70 17.59 -4.17
C ASP A 151 -4.50 16.80 -4.72
N ALA A 152 -4.57 16.41 -6.00
CA ALA A 152 -3.54 15.58 -6.61
C ALA A 152 -2.17 16.27 -6.69
N ALA A 153 -2.12 17.61 -6.73
CA ALA A 153 -0.85 18.35 -6.75
C ALA A 153 -0.17 18.30 -5.38
N LYS A 154 -0.93 18.52 -4.30
CA LYS A 154 -0.41 18.36 -2.93
C LYS A 154 -0.03 16.90 -2.67
N ALA A 155 -0.89 15.94 -3.01
CA ALA A 155 -0.60 14.53 -2.86
C ALA A 155 0.70 14.12 -3.59
N ALA A 156 0.98 14.69 -4.75
CA ALA A 156 2.19 14.43 -5.52
C ALA A 156 3.46 15.01 -4.87
N SER A 157 3.35 16.10 -4.10
CA SER A 157 4.51 16.81 -3.54
C SER A 157 5.30 15.99 -2.53
N VAL A 158 4.72 14.93 -1.97
CA VAL A 158 5.38 14.05 -0.99
C VAL A 158 5.97 12.78 -1.61
N VAL A 159 5.91 12.65 -2.93
CA VAL A 159 6.56 11.54 -3.63
C VAL A 159 8.05 11.86 -3.74
N ASP A 160 8.85 11.01 -3.13
CA ASP A 160 10.31 11.10 -3.16
C ASP A 160 10.87 9.98 -4.03
N GLU A 161 11.42 10.36 -5.18
CA GLU A 161 12.01 9.42 -6.14
C GLU A 161 13.22 8.66 -5.55
N SER A 162 13.94 9.25 -4.59
CA SER A 162 15.09 8.62 -3.95
C SER A 162 14.70 7.38 -3.15
N LEU A 163 13.43 7.27 -2.75
CA LEU A 163 12.87 6.10 -2.06
C LEU A 163 12.59 4.93 -2.98
N HIS A 164 12.65 5.10 -4.30
CA HIS A 164 12.62 4.01 -5.28
C HIS A 164 14.02 3.37 -5.42
N ARG A 165 14.47 2.74 -4.35
CA ARG A 165 15.86 2.28 -4.19
C ARG A 165 16.20 0.97 -4.93
N PHE A 166 15.20 0.19 -5.32
CA PHE A 166 15.35 -1.12 -5.94
C PHE A 166 14.82 -1.12 -7.36
N ARG A 167 15.26 -0.15 -8.15
CA ARG A 167 14.94 -0.09 -9.58
C ARG A 167 15.65 -1.22 -10.29
N LEU A 168 14.90 -2.04 -11.03
CA LEU A 168 15.52 -2.91 -12.01
C LEU A 168 16.00 -2.05 -13.16
N GLU A 169 17.31 -2.03 -13.38
CA GLU A 169 17.84 -1.42 -14.61
C GLU A 169 17.31 -2.22 -15.79
N THR A 170 16.45 -1.61 -16.57
CA THR A 170 16.05 -2.13 -17.89
C THR A 170 17.31 -2.18 -18.76
N LYS A 171 17.85 -3.40 -18.96
CA LYS A 171 18.94 -3.65 -19.91
C LYS A 171 18.43 -3.53 -21.34
#